data_49796c6f9a95d40a329643d8fe2da1da
#
_entry.id   49796c6f9a95d40a329643d8fe2da1da
#
_cell.length_a   1.000
_cell.length_b   1.000
_cell.length_c   1.000
_cell.angle_alpha   90.00
_cell.angle_beta   90.00
_cell.angle_gamma   90.00
#
_symmetry.space_group_name_H-M   'P 1'
#
loop_
_entity.id
_entity.type
_entity.pdbx_description
1 polymer ?
#
loop_
_entity_poly.entity_id
_entity_poly.type
_entity_poly.pdbx_seq_one_letter_code
_entity_poly.pdbx_strand_id
1 'polypeptide(L)'
;MKKLMVIPLVAAGMAAMVGCSKTPVKEAAKNDAINLANLDTAVAPGTDFYQYACGGWMKNNPLKPEYARFGTFDQLRDNNQEQIRTLIEGLSETPGQEGSVGQKIGMLFAMGMDSVKLNEDGYAPIKDQLAEINKLGTKDELTKMVATLHKEGMAPFFALYVGADEKNSSMNIVQLYQAGLGMGDRDYYLLEDESSQKMREAYKNYITRLFTLIGSSPEQADAAVNAIMKIERGIAEVSFSREDLRDSQKNYNKMSIEGFKAKNDLLNWDVYFESMGMMDIKYLDAKQLSFYEGLSALMKNTTLDEQKYYLTFNLLSSAAPYLSDPFVAADFDFYGKTMSGRQEQQPRWKRALSTVNGALSEAVGQMYVAKYFPASSKEKMLKMVGDLQKALGDRISSLEWMSDATKAKAQEKLAAFIVKIGYPDTWRDYSGLEIKNDSYWANVRRSNIFEVNYMLADVDKPVDKTRWGMSPQTVNAYYNPTTNEICFPAAILQPPFFNPEADDAVNYGAIGVVIGHEMTHGFDDQGRNYDKEGNLSDWWTAEDAALFTQRADRLAQQYSDIIVVDSCLLYTSDAADE
;
A
#
# COMPACT_ATOMS: atom_id res chain seq x y z
N MET A 1 -69.34 50.36 -25.11
CA MET A 1 -70.04 49.32 -25.89
C MET A 1 -69.03 48.70 -26.82
N LYS A 2 -69.04 47.39 -26.97
CA LYS A 2 -68.29 46.44 -27.78
C LYS A 2 -67.03 45.86 -27.11
N LYS A 3 -67.25 44.64 -26.61
CA LYS A 3 -66.25 43.67 -26.20
C LYS A 3 -65.46 43.20 -27.45
N LEU A 4 -64.14 43.13 -27.35
CA LEU A 4 -63.31 42.36 -28.26
C LEU A 4 -62.69 41.22 -27.46
N MET A 5 -62.93 40.03 -27.98
CA MET A 5 -62.49 38.74 -27.50
C MET A 5 -61.10 38.49 -28.09
N VAL A 6 -60.11 38.26 -27.24
CA VAL A 6 -58.74 37.85 -27.67
C VAL A 6 -58.56 36.37 -27.35
N ILE A 7 -58.32 35.61 -28.38
CA ILE A 7 -57.99 34.18 -28.32
C ILE A 7 -56.46 34.05 -28.14
N PRO A 8 -55.95 33.31 -27.18
CA PRO A 8 -54.53 33.03 -27.15
C PRO A 8 -54.16 31.83 -28.01
N LEU A 9 -53.17 32.03 -28.87
CA LEU A 9 -52.49 30.99 -29.65
C LEU A 9 -51.61 30.14 -28.69
N VAL A 10 -51.89 28.85 -28.63
CA VAL A 10 -51.03 27.86 -27.98
C VAL A 10 -49.94 27.43 -28.95
N ALA A 11 -48.72 27.87 -28.72
CA ALA A 11 -47.53 27.33 -29.39
C ALA A 11 -47.04 26.07 -28.63
N ALA A 12 -47.19 24.90 -29.22
CA ALA A 12 -46.64 23.63 -28.72
C ALA A 12 -45.12 23.58 -29.04
N GLY A 13 -44.31 23.88 -28.04
CA GLY A 13 -42.87 23.58 -28.09
C GLY A 13 -42.61 22.16 -27.65
N MET A 14 -42.22 21.27 -28.58
CA MET A 14 -41.64 19.98 -28.20
C MET A 14 -40.27 20.18 -27.59
N ALA A 15 -40.16 20.07 -26.25
CA ALA A 15 -38.92 19.87 -25.59
C ALA A 15 -38.59 18.36 -25.59
N ALA A 16 -37.60 17.97 -26.36
CA ALA A 16 -37.02 16.64 -26.28
C ALA A 16 -36.30 16.51 -24.93
N MET A 17 -36.93 15.85 -23.97
CA MET A 17 -36.24 15.39 -22.75
C MET A 17 -35.34 14.22 -23.12
N VAL A 18 -34.04 14.48 -23.19
CA VAL A 18 -33.04 13.41 -23.09
C VAL A 18 -33.08 12.91 -21.66
N GLY A 19 -33.80 11.85 -21.42
CA GLY A 19 -33.84 11.14 -20.17
C GLY A 19 -32.52 10.38 -19.98
N CYS A 20 -31.59 10.94 -19.19
CA CYS A 20 -30.58 10.11 -18.56
C CYS A 20 -31.31 9.12 -17.64
N SER A 21 -31.45 7.89 -18.08
CA SER A 21 -31.88 6.79 -17.22
C SER A 21 -30.79 6.56 -16.18
N LYS A 22 -30.94 7.16 -15.02
CA LYS A 22 -30.25 6.68 -13.82
C LYS A 22 -30.78 5.27 -13.59
N THR A 23 -29.96 4.28 -13.84
CA THR A 23 -30.21 2.92 -13.38
C THR A 23 -30.41 3.02 -11.87
N PRO A 24 -31.56 2.62 -11.32
CA PRO A 24 -31.72 2.65 -9.87
C PRO A 24 -30.71 1.66 -9.29
N VAL A 25 -29.85 2.15 -8.39
CA VAL A 25 -29.11 1.26 -7.48
C VAL A 25 -30.20 0.45 -6.78
N LYS A 26 -30.29 -0.84 -7.08
CA LYS A 26 -31.18 -1.75 -6.37
C LYS A 26 -30.77 -1.63 -4.88
N GLU A 27 -31.66 -1.11 -4.06
CA GLU A 27 -31.58 -1.35 -2.62
C GLU A 27 -31.42 -2.85 -2.42
N ALA A 28 -30.32 -3.27 -1.82
CA ALA A 28 -30.13 -4.66 -1.44
C ALA A 28 -31.32 -5.06 -0.56
N ALA A 29 -32.02 -6.12 -0.95
CA ALA A 29 -33.15 -6.61 -0.21
C ALA A 29 -32.69 -6.97 1.21
N LYS A 30 -33.41 -6.51 2.21
CA LYS A 30 -33.09 -6.58 3.65
C LYS A 30 -32.82 -7.99 4.22
N ASN A 31 -32.90 -9.07 3.44
CA ASN A 31 -32.81 -10.45 3.90
C ASN A 31 -32.09 -11.44 2.98
N ASP A 32 -31.33 -10.99 1.96
CA ASP A 32 -30.54 -11.93 1.15
C ASP A 32 -29.23 -12.27 1.88
N ALA A 33 -29.34 -13.20 2.82
CA ALA A 33 -28.20 -13.72 3.58
C ALA A 33 -27.16 -14.37 2.67
N ILE A 34 -27.61 -15.07 1.62
CA ILE A 34 -26.78 -15.66 0.57
C ILE A 34 -27.42 -15.30 -0.77
N ASN A 35 -26.67 -14.62 -1.62
CA ASN A 35 -27.11 -14.36 -2.98
C ASN A 35 -27.00 -15.65 -3.82
N LEU A 36 -28.12 -16.34 -4.00
CA LEU A 36 -28.17 -17.60 -4.75
C LEU A 36 -27.71 -17.46 -6.22
N ALA A 37 -27.73 -16.25 -6.80
CA ALA A 37 -27.19 -15.99 -8.13
C ALA A 37 -25.65 -16.11 -8.20
N ASN A 38 -24.97 -16.13 -7.08
CA ASN A 38 -23.53 -16.37 -6.99
C ASN A 38 -23.15 -17.86 -7.12
N LEU A 39 -24.12 -18.76 -6.92
CA LEU A 39 -23.90 -20.20 -7.01
C LEU A 39 -23.94 -20.68 -8.46
N ASP A 40 -23.10 -21.64 -8.80
CA ASP A 40 -23.23 -22.47 -9.99
C ASP A 40 -23.80 -23.84 -9.61
N THR A 41 -25.12 -23.93 -9.63
CA THR A 41 -25.84 -25.16 -9.25
C THR A 41 -25.70 -26.31 -10.26
N ALA A 42 -25.06 -26.08 -11.41
CA ALA A 42 -24.74 -27.14 -12.36
C ALA A 42 -23.55 -27.99 -11.90
N VAL A 43 -22.74 -27.50 -10.96
CA VAL A 43 -21.60 -28.18 -10.39
C VAL A 43 -21.96 -28.77 -9.03
N ALA A 44 -21.64 -30.05 -8.78
CA ALA A 44 -21.87 -30.65 -7.48
C ALA A 44 -20.86 -30.12 -6.46
N PRO A 45 -21.27 -29.69 -5.24
CA PRO A 45 -20.36 -29.10 -4.26
C PRO A 45 -19.28 -30.06 -3.76
N GLY A 46 -19.49 -31.37 -3.85
CA GLY A 46 -18.50 -32.40 -3.53
C GLY A 46 -17.46 -32.63 -4.63
N THR A 47 -17.66 -32.08 -5.84
CA THR A 47 -16.74 -32.20 -6.98
C THR A 47 -15.81 -30.99 -7.07
N ASP A 48 -16.38 -29.79 -7.04
CA ASP A 48 -15.68 -28.51 -7.05
C ASP A 48 -16.49 -27.50 -6.23
N PHE A 49 -16.11 -27.33 -4.98
CA PHE A 49 -16.82 -26.45 -4.07
C PHE A 49 -16.63 -24.98 -4.43
N TYR A 50 -15.44 -24.60 -4.93
CA TYR A 50 -15.16 -23.23 -5.35
C TYR A 50 -16.04 -22.83 -6.52
N GLN A 51 -16.08 -23.65 -7.58
CA GLN A 51 -16.93 -23.39 -8.73
C GLN A 51 -18.41 -23.38 -8.35
N TYR A 52 -18.85 -24.32 -7.49
CA TYR A 52 -20.22 -24.32 -6.98
C TYR A 52 -20.57 -23.01 -6.24
N ALA A 53 -19.70 -22.56 -5.32
CA ALA A 53 -19.97 -21.42 -4.46
C ALA A 53 -19.83 -20.06 -5.18
N CYS A 54 -18.88 -19.94 -6.12
CA CYS A 54 -18.47 -18.68 -6.75
C CYS A 54 -18.75 -18.59 -8.25
N GLY A 55 -19.08 -19.69 -8.93
CA GLY A 55 -19.19 -19.74 -10.40
C GLY A 55 -20.23 -18.80 -10.98
N GLY A 56 -21.38 -18.63 -10.30
CA GLY A 56 -22.39 -17.64 -10.70
C GLY A 56 -21.91 -16.21 -10.53
N TRP A 57 -21.18 -15.91 -9.44
CA TRP A 57 -20.58 -14.60 -9.23
C TRP A 57 -19.55 -14.28 -10.33
N MET A 58 -18.63 -15.20 -10.62
CA MET A 58 -17.61 -15.03 -11.66
C MET A 58 -18.23 -14.78 -13.04
N LYS A 59 -19.30 -15.51 -13.38
CA LYS A 59 -20.04 -15.33 -14.63
C LYS A 59 -20.69 -13.94 -14.74
N ASN A 60 -21.20 -13.42 -13.62
CA ASN A 60 -21.89 -12.14 -13.56
C ASN A 60 -20.92 -10.94 -13.41
N ASN A 61 -19.67 -11.18 -13.04
CA ASN A 61 -18.64 -10.17 -12.81
C ASN A 61 -17.37 -10.47 -13.63
N PRO A 62 -17.43 -10.39 -14.97
CA PRO A 62 -16.26 -10.65 -15.81
C PRO A 62 -15.14 -9.65 -15.51
N LEU A 63 -13.89 -10.09 -15.71
CA LEU A 63 -12.72 -9.24 -15.55
C LEU A 63 -12.80 -8.03 -16.49
N LYS A 64 -12.73 -6.83 -15.92
CA LYS A 64 -12.68 -5.59 -16.67
C LYS A 64 -11.23 -5.29 -17.08
N PRO A 65 -10.98 -4.61 -18.21
CA PRO A 65 -9.63 -4.41 -18.74
C PRO A 65 -8.71 -3.55 -17.86
N GLU A 66 -9.27 -2.72 -16.98
CA GLU A 66 -8.51 -1.93 -16.00
C GLU A 66 -8.04 -2.73 -14.77
N TYR A 67 -8.38 -4.03 -14.69
CA TYR A 67 -7.98 -4.94 -13.60
C TYR A 67 -7.15 -6.11 -14.14
N ALA A 68 -6.17 -6.56 -13.39
CA ALA A 68 -5.44 -7.80 -13.63
C ALA A 68 -6.14 -9.01 -13.00
N ARG A 69 -6.87 -8.78 -11.92
CA ARG A 69 -7.75 -9.73 -11.21
C ARG A 69 -8.99 -8.98 -10.72
N PHE A 70 -10.09 -9.68 -10.51
CA PHE A 70 -11.30 -9.07 -9.97
C PHE A 70 -12.02 -10.04 -9.05
N GLY A 71 -12.13 -9.69 -7.80
CA GLY A 71 -12.77 -10.46 -6.74
C GLY A 71 -13.70 -9.60 -5.90
N THR A 72 -14.20 -10.17 -4.81
CA THR A 72 -15.12 -9.48 -3.89
C THR A 72 -14.49 -8.25 -3.23
N PHE A 73 -13.19 -8.32 -2.91
CA PHE A 73 -12.43 -7.16 -2.41
C PHE A 73 -12.37 -6.02 -3.44
N ASP A 74 -12.16 -6.34 -4.72
CA ASP A 74 -12.11 -5.33 -5.77
C ASP A 74 -13.49 -4.71 -6.02
N GLN A 75 -14.55 -5.51 -5.96
CA GLN A 75 -15.93 -5.00 -6.05
C GLN A 75 -16.24 -4.04 -4.89
N LEU A 76 -15.88 -4.41 -3.65
CA LEU A 76 -16.08 -3.52 -2.50
C LEU A 76 -15.22 -2.26 -2.63
N ARG A 77 -13.98 -2.37 -3.11
CA ARG A 77 -13.09 -1.23 -3.36
C ARG A 77 -13.65 -0.29 -4.42
N ASP A 78 -14.22 -0.81 -5.52
CA ASP A 78 -14.91 0.00 -6.54
C ASP A 78 -16.07 0.78 -5.93
N ASN A 79 -16.93 0.11 -5.15
CA ASN A 79 -18.06 0.75 -4.49
C ASN A 79 -17.59 1.85 -3.51
N ASN A 80 -16.54 1.57 -2.75
CA ASN A 80 -15.93 2.51 -1.83
C ASN A 80 -15.37 3.74 -2.56
N GLN A 81 -14.67 3.55 -3.67
CA GLN A 81 -14.16 4.66 -4.49
C GLN A 81 -15.29 5.57 -5.00
N GLU A 82 -16.42 5.02 -5.43
CA GLU A 82 -17.59 5.83 -5.85
C GLU A 82 -18.22 6.58 -4.67
N GLN A 83 -18.25 5.97 -3.47
CA GLN A 83 -18.71 6.64 -2.26
C GLN A 83 -17.81 7.85 -1.92
N ILE A 84 -16.48 7.65 -1.93
CA ILE A 84 -15.50 8.71 -1.66
C ILE A 84 -15.56 9.77 -2.76
N ARG A 85 -15.68 9.38 -4.04
CA ARG A 85 -15.86 10.30 -5.16
C ARG A 85 -17.02 11.25 -4.91
N THR A 86 -18.17 10.72 -4.49
CA THR A 86 -19.37 11.54 -4.18
C THR A 86 -19.10 12.56 -3.06
N LEU A 87 -18.21 12.25 -2.09
CA LEU A 87 -17.82 13.18 -1.03
C LEU A 87 -16.90 14.29 -1.56
N ILE A 88 -15.97 13.96 -2.44
CA ILE A 88 -14.88 14.84 -2.89
C ILE A 88 -15.31 15.75 -4.04
N GLU A 89 -16.13 15.29 -4.98
CA GLU A 89 -16.58 16.10 -6.11
C GLU A 89 -17.29 17.37 -5.64
N GLY A 90 -18.12 17.29 -4.60
CA GLY A 90 -18.75 18.47 -4.01
C GLY A 90 -17.77 19.49 -3.41
N LEU A 91 -16.60 19.04 -2.93
CA LEU A 91 -15.56 19.92 -2.40
C LEU A 91 -14.74 20.59 -3.50
N SER A 92 -14.61 19.98 -4.68
CA SER A 92 -13.91 20.60 -5.81
C SER A 92 -14.74 21.71 -6.47
N GLU A 93 -16.07 21.56 -6.46
CA GLU A 93 -17.01 22.56 -7.01
C GLU A 93 -17.25 23.73 -6.04
N THR A 94 -17.26 23.43 -4.73
CA THR A 94 -17.50 24.43 -3.68
C THR A 94 -16.42 24.30 -2.61
N PRO A 95 -15.20 24.79 -2.91
CA PRO A 95 -14.09 24.72 -1.96
C PRO A 95 -14.49 25.47 -0.68
N GLY A 96 -14.23 24.86 0.46
CA GLY A 96 -14.45 25.47 1.76
C GLY A 96 -13.54 26.69 2.00
N GLN A 97 -13.52 27.18 3.23
CA GLN A 97 -12.63 28.27 3.63
C GLN A 97 -11.17 27.95 3.28
N GLU A 98 -10.40 28.95 2.85
CA GLU A 98 -8.97 28.84 2.54
C GLU A 98 -8.20 28.19 3.71
N GLY A 99 -7.34 27.23 3.39
CA GLY A 99 -6.58 26.44 4.36
C GLY A 99 -7.35 25.33 5.07
N SER A 100 -8.69 25.23 4.86
CA SER A 100 -9.46 24.11 5.41
C SER A 100 -9.12 22.78 4.73
N VAL A 101 -9.33 21.67 5.44
CA VAL A 101 -9.13 20.31 4.90
C VAL A 101 -9.99 20.09 3.64
N GLY A 102 -11.24 20.56 3.62
CA GLY A 102 -12.11 20.47 2.45
C GLY A 102 -11.55 21.19 1.23
N GLN A 103 -10.98 22.40 1.41
CA GLN A 103 -10.32 23.13 0.32
C GLN A 103 -9.08 22.39 -0.19
N LYS A 104 -8.24 21.84 0.71
CA LYS A 104 -7.06 21.05 0.32
C LYS A 104 -7.43 19.82 -0.51
N ILE A 105 -8.45 19.05 -0.08
CA ILE A 105 -8.98 17.88 -0.78
C ILE A 105 -9.50 18.26 -2.16
N GLY A 106 -10.39 19.26 -2.22
CA GLY A 106 -11.02 19.70 -3.47
C GLY A 106 -10.00 20.21 -4.49
N MET A 107 -9.03 21.03 -4.04
CA MET A 107 -7.97 21.57 -4.90
C MET A 107 -7.07 20.44 -5.45
N LEU A 108 -6.60 19.54 -4.61
CA LEU A 108 -5.72 18.45 -5.05
C LEU A 108 -6.44 17.52 -6.04
N PHE A 109 -7.72 17.21 -5.81
CA PHE A 109 -8.54 16.43 -6.74
C PHE A 109 -8.71 17.15 -8.08
N ALA A 110 -9.09 18.44 -8.06
CA ALA A 110 -9.29 19.24 -9.27
C ALA A 110 -8.00 19.30 -10.13
N MET A 111 -6.83 19.48 -9.51
CA MET A 111 -5.54 19.47 -10.21
C MET A 111 -5.25 18.12 -10.88
N GLY A 112 -5.57 16.99 -10.22
CA GLY A 112 -5.43 15.66 -10.80
C GLY A 112 -6.40 15.42 -11.97
N MET A 113 -7.54 16.11 -11.99
CA MET A 113 -8.53 16.03 -13.06
C MET A 113 -8.19 16.92 -14.26
N ASP A 114 -7.40 17.98 -14.09
CA ASP A 114 -7.07 18.96 -15.14
C ASP A 114 -6.02 18.42 -16.13
N SER A 115 -6.47 17.57 -17.05
CA SER A 115 -5.59 17.02 -18.09
C SER A 115 -5.02 18.07 -19.04
N VAL A 116 -5.72 19.17 -19.26
CA VAL A 116 -5.26 20.25 -20.14
C VAL A 116 -4.03 20.88 -19.54
N LYS A 117 -4.11 21.32 -18.28
CA LYS A 117 -2.98 21.95 -17.58
C LYS A 117 -1.80 20.99 -17.43
N LEU A 118 -2.03 19.72 -17.09
CA LEU A 118 -0.98 18.72 -16.98
C LEU A 118 -0.25 18.49 -18.31
N ASN A 119 -0.96 18.49 -19.44
CA ASN A 119 -0.35 18.36 -20.74
C ASN A 119 0.40 19.62 -21.19
N GLU A 120 -0.11 20.81 -20.87
CA GLU A 120 0.59 22.10 -21.12
C GLU A 120 1.90 22.20 -20.32
N ASP A 121 1.90 21.77 -19.06
CA ASP A 121 3.06 21.80 -18.19
C ASP A 121 4.13 20.78 -18.61
N GLY A 122 3.75 19.66 -19.21
CA GLY A 122 4.67 18.61 -19.63
C GLY A 122 5.50 18.09 -18.45
N TYR A 123 6.83 18.24 -18.53
CA TYR A 123 7.76 17.94 -17.43
C TYR A 123 8.31 19.19 -16.72
N ALA A 124 7.77 20.38 -17.01
CA ALA A 124 8.21 21.61 -16.36
C ALA A 124 8.23 21.54 -14.82
N PRO A 125 7.27 20.83 -14.15
CA PRO A 125 7.26 20.73 -12.69
C PRO A 125 8.48 20.07 -12.05
N ILE A 126 9.29 19.33 -12.82
CA ILE A 126 10.49 18.62 -12.32
C ILE A 126 11.81 19.21 -12.84
N LYS A 127 11.77 20.25 -13.69
CA LYS A 127 12.98 20.80 -14.33
C LYS A 127 14.03 21.26 -13.33
N ASP A 128 13.64 21.91 -12.26
CA ASP A 128 14.58 22.42 -11.26
C ASP A 128 15.26 21.26 -10.52
N GLN A 129 14.52 20.22 -10.15
CA GLN A 129 15.07 19.02 -9.52
C GLN A 129 16.06 18.28 -10.45
N LEU A 130 15.74 18.17 -11.75
CA LEU A 130 16.63 17.61 -12.75
C LEU A 130 17.93 18.44 -12.88
N ALA A 131 17.81 19.77 -12.85
CA ALA A 131 18.96 20.66 -12.89
C ALA A 131 19.83 20.54 -11.63
N GLU A 132 19.23 20.36 -10.45
CA GLU A 132 19.95 20.12 -9.19
C GLU A 132 20.72 18.79 -9.22
N ILE A 133 20.10 17.69 -9.68
CA ILE A 133 20.79 16.41 -9.84
C ILE A 133 21.97 16.53 -10.81
N ASN A 134 21.79 17.21 -11.94
CA ASN A 134 22.86 17.38 -12.94
C ASN A 134 24.07 18.18 -12.40
N LYS A 135 23.89 19.08 -11.44
CA LYS A 135 24.94 19.90 -10.85
C LYS A 135 25.80 19.19 -9.81
N LEU A 136 25.38 18.01 -9.33
CA LEU A 136 26.13 17.28 -8.30
C LEU A 136 27.58 17.04 -8.74
N GLY A 137 28.53 17.40 -7.90
CA GLY A 137 29.99 17.31 -8.17
C GLY A 137 30.75 16.57 -7.06
N THR A 138 30.13 16.37 -5.90
CA THR A 138 30.78 15.78 -4.73
C THR A 138 29.91 14.71 -4.05
N LYS A 139 30.54 13.85 -3.24
CA LYS A 139 29.84 12.84 -2.43
C LYS A 139 28.86 13.49 -1.44
N ASP A 140 29.21 14.63 -0.86
CA ASP A 140 28.33 15.32 0.10
C ASP A 140 27.08 15.89 -0.56
N GLU A 141 27.23 16.45 -1.78
CA GLU A 141 26.08 16.91 -2.58
C GLU A 141 25.18 15.73 -2.99
N LEU A 142 25.77 14.61 -3.42
CA LEU A 142 25.03 13.37 -3.68
C LEU A 142 24.27 12.92 -2.43
N THR A 143 24.93 12.90 -1.27
CA THR A 143 24.32 12.52 0.01
C THR A 143 23.13 13.41 0.36
N LYS A 144 23.26 14.73 0.21
CA LYS A 144 22.15 15.68 0.43
C LYS A 144 20.99 15.44 -0.54
N MET A 145 21.30 15.15 -1.80
CA MET A 145 20.26 14.83 -2.81
C MET A 145 19.52 13.54 -2.45
N VAL A 146 20.22 12.48 -2.05
CA VAL A 146 19.58 11.24 -1.57
C VAL A 146 18.65 11.53 -0.39
N ALA A 147 19.09 12.30 0.60
CA ALA A 147 18.25 12.68 1.74
C ALA A 147 17.04 13.53 1.30
N THR A 148 17.20 14.42 0.32
CA THR A 148 16.08 15.20 -0.25
C THR A 148 15.05 14.30 -0.90
N LEU A 149 15.49 13.34 -1.73
CA LEU A 149 14.58 12.39 -2.39
C LEU A 149 13.88 11.48 -1.37
N HIS A 150 14.57 11.05 -0.30
CA HIS A 150 13.95 10.30 0.79
C HIS A 150 12.87 11.13 1.52
N LYS A 151 13.11 12.42 1.78
CA LYS A 151 12.08 13.32 2.34
C LYS A 151 10.88 13.50 1.42
N GLU A 152 11.09 13.38 0.14
CA GLU A 152 10.04 13.46 -0.88
C GLU A 152 9.32 12.12 -1.13
N GLY A 153 9.62 11.09 -0.31
CA GLY A 153 8.97 9.78 -0.35
C GLY A 153 9.54 8.81 -1.40
N MET A 154 10.67 9.16 -2.02
CA MET A 154 11.42 8.25 -2.88
C MET A 154 12.41 7.41 -2.05
N ALA A 155 12.92 6.31 -2.60
CA ALA A 155 13.84 5.42 -1.90
C ALA A 155 15.05 5.00 -2.76
N PRO A 156 15.84 5.94 -3.33
CA PRO A 156 17.04 5.57 -4.05
C PRO A 156 18.06 4.90 -3.10
N PHE A 157 18.63 3.79 -3.56
CA PHE A 157 19.62 2.95 -2.87
C PHE A 157 19.08 2.16 -1.67
N PHE A 158 18.31 2.77 -0.78
CA PHE A 158 17.72 2.14 0.41
C PHE A 158 16.49 2.92 0.86
N ALA A 159 15.69 2.32 1.76
CA ALA A 159 14.58 2.99 2.42
C ALA A 159 14.92 3.29 3.88
N LEU A 160 14.27 4.32 4.42
CA LEU A 160 14.31 4.67 5.82
C LEU A 160 12.88 4.80 6.35
N TYR A 161 12.61 4.22 7.50
CA TYR A 161 11.38 4.46 8.24
C TYR A 161 11.64 4.50 9.76
N VAL A 162 10.64 4.98 10.50
CA VAL A 162 10.65 5.00 11.98
C VAL A 162 9.49 4.14 12.44
N GLY A 163 9.77 3.19 13.29
CA GLY A 163 8.77 2.29 13.84
C GLY A 163 9.26 1.64 15.11
N ALA A 164 8.44 0.81 15.72
CA ALA A 164 8.79 0.12 16.97
C ALA A 164 10.10 -0.65 16.83
N ASP A 165 10.97 -0.53 17.83
CA ASP A 165 12.13 -1.41 18.00
C ASP A 165 11.63 -2.81 18.34
N GLU A 166 11.84 -3.78 17.45
CA GLU A 166 11.26 -5.11 17.59
C GLU A 166 11.67 -5.84 18.90
N LYS A 167 12.81 -5.49 19.51
CA LYS A 167 13.20 -6.04 20.83
C LYS A 167 12.90 -5.12 22.01
N ASN A 168 12.33 -3.94 21.73
CA ASN A 168 11.79 -3.00 22.73
C ASN A 168 10.59 -2.27 22.13
N SER A 169 9.51 -3.00 21.90
CA SER A 169 8.32 -2.55 21.16
C SER A 169 7.61 -1.31 21.74
N SER A 170 8.00 -0.89 22.96
CA SER A 170 7.49 0.34 23.56
C SER A 170 8.13 1.63 23.03
N MET A 171 9.24 1.53 22.28
CA MET A 171 10.01 2.66 21.76
C MET A 171 10.18 2.58 20.26
N ASN A 172 10.10 3.71 19.59
CA ASN A 172 10.42 3.81 18.16
C ASN A 172 11.93 3.91 17.95
N ILE A 173 12.39 3.37 16.83
CA ILE A 173 13.77 3.44 16.37
C ILE A 173 13.82 3.74 14.87
N VAL A 174 14.88 4.39 14.41
CA VAL A 174 15.17 4.51 12.97
C VAL A 174 15.55 3.15 12.41
N GLN A 175 14.92 2.76 11.32
CA GLN A 175 15.15 1.51 10.63
C GLN A 175 15.57 1.79 9.19
N LEU A 176 16.66 1.16 8.76
CA LEU A 176 17.12 1.20 7.38
C LEU A 176 16.81 -0.15 6.72
N TYR A 177 16.24 -0.11 5.51
CA TYR A 177 15.75 -1.29 4.81
C TYR A 177 16.26 -1.33 3.36
N GLN A 178 16.52 -2.52 2.83
CA GLN A 178 16.90 -2.66 1.43
C GLN A 178 15.82 -2.09 0.49
N ALA A 179 16.25 -1.31 -0.51
CA ALA A 179 15.39 -0.73 -1.53
C ALA A 179 16.21 -0.32 -2.75
N GLY A 180 15.61 0.41 -3.67
CA GLY A 180 16.30 1.01 -4.81
C GLY A 180 16.19 0.20 -6.11
N LEU A 181 15.31 -0.82 -6.16
CA LEU A 181 15.02 -1.60 -7.36
C LEU A 181 13.74 -1.11 -8.03
N GLY A 182 13.84 -0.59 -9.26
CA GLY A 182 12.67 -0.08 -9.99
C GLY A 182 11.67 -1.17 -10.39
N MET A 183 12.10 -2.43 -10.54
CA MET A 183 11.20 -3.58 -10.74
C MET A 183 10.75 -4.23 -9.42
N GLY A 184 11.14 -3.67 -8.27
CA GLY A 184 10.67 -4.06 -6.94
C GLY A 184 11.32 -5.31 -6.36
N ASP A 185 11.64 -6.33 -7.14
CA ASP A 185 12.22 -7.59 -6.67
C ASP A 185 13.55 -7.91 -7.36
N ARG A 186 14.50 -8.47 -6.58
CA ARG A 186 15.82 -8.86 -7.05
C ARG A 186 15.77 -9.91 -8.16
N ASP A 187 14.79 -10.80 -8.14
CA ASP A 187 14.70 -11.92 -9.05
C ASP A 187 14.49 -11.48 -10.51
N TYR A 188 13.79 -10.37 -10.75
CA TYR A 188 13.68 -9.78 -12.08
C TYR A 188 15.04 -9.43 -12.72
N TYR A 189 16.05 -9.13 -11.90
CA TYR A 189 17.40 -8.79 -12.35
C TYR A 189 18.33 -9.98 -12.47
N LEU A 190 18.13 -11.04 -11.68
CA LEU A 190 19.06 -12.14 -11.49
C LEU A 190 18.67 -13.42 -12.20
N LEU A 191 17.37 -13.71 -12.32
CA LEU A 191 16.90 -14.92 -12.99
C LEU A 191 17.06 -14.81 -14.51
N GLU A 192 17.42 -15.93 -15.14
CA GLU A 192 17.69 -16.00 -16.59
C GLU A 192 16.57 -16.71 -17.37
N ASP A 193 15.40 -16.90 -16.77
CA ASP A 193 14.20 -17.39 -17.45
C ASP A 193 13.66 -16.37 -18.46
N GLU A 194 12.86 -16.85 -19.41
CA GLU A 194 12.33 -16.05 -20.51
C GLU A 194 11.45 -14.88 -20.03
N SER A 195 10.69 -15.08 -18.97
CA SER A 195 9.82 -14.06 -18.39
C SER A 195 10.64 -12.90 -17.80
N SER A 196 11.64 -13.23 -16.97
CA SER A 196 12.55 -12.25 -16.38
C SER A 196 13.36 -11.48 -17.43
N GLN A 197 13.79 -12.15 -18.51
CA GLN A 197 14.47 -11.49 -19.63
C GLN A 197 13.54 -10.51 -20.37
N LYS A 198 12.29 -10.89 -20.67
CA LYS A 198 11.29 -10.01 -21.28
C LYS A 198 10.98 -8.81 -20.39
N MET A 199 10.89 -9.04 -19.08
CA MET A 199 10.65 -7.96 -18.11
C MET A 199 11.80 -6.94 -18.13
N ARG A 200 13.06 -7.39 -18.11
CA ARG A 200 14.24 -6.51 -18.22
C ARG A 200 14.25 -5.69 -19.51
N GLU A 201 13.90 -6.29 -20.66
CA GLU A 201 13.82 -5.56 -21.93
C GLU A 201 12.70 -4.51 -21.92
N ALA A 202 11.53 -4.82 -21.40
CA ALA A 202 10.44 -3.86 -21.24
C ALA A 202 10.86 -2.71 -20.30
N TYR A 203 11.59 -3.01 -19.25
CA TYR A 203 12.09 -2.01 -18.31
C TYR A 203 13.11 -1.06 -18.94
N LYS A 204 14.06 -1.58 -19.72
CA LYS A 204 15.00 -0.75 -20.51
C LYS A 204 14.25 0.19 -21.46
N ASN A 205 13.22 -0.29 -22.14
CA ASN A 205 12.37 0.52 -23.01
C ASN A 205 11.64 1.63 -22.22
N TYR A 206 11.17 1.33 -21.01
CA TYR A 206 10.55 2.32 -20.12
C TYR A 206 11.55 3.42 -19.73
N ILE A 207 12.76 3.06 -19.30
CA ILE A 207 13.83 4.00 -18.99
C ILE A 207 14.12 4.89 -20.20
N THR A 208 14.37 4.29 -21.37
CA THR A 208 14.64 5.02 -22.63
C THR A 208 13.54 6.02 -22.93
N ARG A 209 12.26 5.60 -22.79
CA ARG A 209 11.11 6.47 -23.05
C ARG A 209 11.06 7.67 -22.11
N LEU A 210 11.28 7.47 -20.80
CA LEU A 210 11.30 8.58 -19.84
C LEU A 210 12.40 9.60 -20.15
N PHE A 211 13.62 9.15 -20.45
CA PHE A 211 14.72 10.05 -20.81
C PHE A 211 14.47 10.77 -22.14
N THR A 212 13.88 10.11 -23.13
CA THR A 212 13.46 10.74 -24.38
C THR A 212 12.43 11.83 -24.15
N LEU A 213 11.45 11.61 -23.26
CA LEU A 213 10.40 12.59 -22.94
C LEU A 213 10.93 13.88 -22.29
N ILE A 214 12.10 13.84 -21.65
CA ILE A 214 12.76 15.06 -21.13
C ILE A 214 13.76 15.66 -22.13
N GLY A 215 13.86 15.14 -23.35
CA GLY A 215 14.69 15.67 -24.42
C GLY A 215 16.12 15.15 -24.44
N SER A 216 16.44 14.03 -23.80
CA SER A 216 17.75 13.38 -23.90
C SER A 216 17.98 12.86 -25.32
N SER A 217 19.25 12.93 -25.80
CA SER A 217 19.65 12.30 -27.06
C SER A 217 19.58 10.75 -26.94
N PRO A 218 19.52 10.00 -28.05
CA PRO A 218 19.59 8.54 -28.01
C PRO A 218 20.79 8.03 -27.24
N GLU A 219 21.96 8.61 -27.41
CA GLU A 219 23.20 8.25 -26.73
C GLU A 219 23.13 8.50 -25.22
N GLN A 220 22.44 9.58 -24.78
CA GLN A 220 22.22 9.87 -23.38
C GLN A 220 21.21 8.89 -22.76
N ALA A 221 20.17 8.52 -23.50
CA ALA A 221 19.18 7.54 -23.04
C ALA A 221 19.82 6.14 -22.90
N ASP A 222 20.67 5.73 -23.86
CA ASP A 222 21.41 4.47 -23.78
C ASP A 222 22.40 4.46 -22.61
N ALA A 223 23.10 5.57 -22.37
CA ALA A 223 23.98 5.72 -21.21
C ALA A 223 23.20 5.61 -19.88
N ALA A 224 22.01 6.22 -19.82
CA ALA A 224 21.13 6.11 -18.65
C ALA A 224 20.66 4.67 -18.42
N VAL A 225 20.19 3.96 -19.45
CA VAL A 225 19.82 2.54 -19.37
C VAL A 225 20.95 1.71 -18.81
N ASN A 226 22.16 1.86 -19.36
CA ASN A 226 23.33 1.09 -18.94
C ASN A 226 23.70 1.38 -17.48
N ALA A 227 23.68 2.66 -17.07
CA ALA A 227 23.99 3.07 -15.69
C ALA A 227 22.96 2.54 -14.68
N ILE A 228 21.68 2.71 -14.99
CA ILE A 228 20.57 2.27 -14.10
C ILE A 228 20.59 0.75 -13.97
N MET A 229 20.65 0.01 -15.08
CA MET A 229 20.69 -1.45 -15.05
C MET A 229 21.93 -1.99 -14.31
N LYS A 230 23.09 -1.33 -14.44
CA LYS A 230 24.31 -1.68 -13.68
C LYS A 230 24.10 -1.51 -12.18
N ILE A 231 23.57 -0.36 -11.77
CA ILE A 231 23.35 -0.04 -10.35
C ILE A 231 22.28 -0.96 -9.75
N GLU A 232 21.13 -1.10 -10.39
CA GLU A 232 20.03 -1.89 -9.86
C GLU A 232 20.36 -3.40 -9.85
N ARG A 233 21.08 -3.92 -10.86
CA ARG A 233 21.56 -5.29 -10.80
C ARG A 233 22.53 -5.50 -9.63
N GLY A 234 23.44 -4.56 -9.38
CA GLY A 234 24.33 -4.62 -8.23
C GLY A 234 23.59 -4.53 -6.89
N ILE A 235 22.51 -3.72 -6.81
CA ILE A 235 21.61 -3.70 -5.66
C ILE A 235 20.92 -5.07 -5.49
N ALA A 236 20.41 -5.66 -6.58
CA ALA A 236 19.75 -6.97 -6.56
C ALA A 236 20.67 -8.09 -6.06
N GLU A 237 21.95 -8.07 -6.46
CA GLU A 237 22.96 -9.06 -6.06
C GLU A 237 23.22 -9.07 -4.55
N VAL A 238 23.08 -7.91 -3.88
CA VAL A 238 23.32 -7.77 -2.43
C VAL A 238 22.03 -7.76 -1.61
N SER A 239 20.86 -7.75 -2.26
CA SER A 239 19.56 -7.79 -1.59
C SER A 239 19.24 -9.18 -1.05
N PHE A 240 18.53 -9.23 0.05
CA PHE A 240 17.96 -10.48 0.60
C PHE A 240 16.84 -10.99 -0.30
N SER A 241 16.67 -12.31 -0.35
CA SER A 241 15.50 -12.95 -0.99
C SER A 241 14.21 -12.68 -0.19
N ARG A 242 13.05 -12.99 -0.81
CA ARG A 242 11.75 -12.89 -0.11
C ARG A 242 11.71 -13.75 1.14
N GLU A 243 12.28 -14.96 1.08
CA GLU A 243 12.35 -15.88 2.21
C GLU A 243 13.24 -15.32 3.33
N ASP A 244 14.41 -14.76 2.98
CA ASP A 244 15.30 -14.12 3.95
C ASP A 244 14.67 -12.90 4.62
N LEU A 245 13.85 -12.13 3.90
CA LEU A 245 13.12 -10.99 4.45
C LEU A 245 12.05 -11.38 5.47
N ARG A 246 11.54 -12.61 5.43
CA ARG A 246 10.58 -13.12 6.42
C ARG A 246 11.24 -13.52 7.76
N ASP A 247 12.53 -13.71 7.83
CA ASP A 247 13.23 -14.05 9.07
C ASP A 247 13.48 -12.80 9.92
N SER A 248 12.55 -12.50 10.83
CA SER A 248 12.64 -11.34 11.73
C SER A 248 13.93 -11.32 12.56
N GLN A 249 14.45 -12.49 13.00
CA GLN A 249 15.69 -12.55 13.77
C GLN A 249 16.92 -12.19 12.92
N LYS A 250 16.97 -12.65 11.67
CA LYS A 250 18.01 -12.31 10.70
C LYS A 250 18.00 -10.84 10.32
N ASN A 251 16.81 -10.26 10.27
CA ASN A 251 16.59 -8.87 9.87
C ASN A 251 16.69 -7.87 11.03
N TYR A 252 16.91 -8.29 12.26
CA TYR A 252 17.10 -7.39 13.38
C TYR A 252 18.58 -7.16 13.68
N ASN A 253 19.11 -5.97 13.36
CA ASN A 253 20.52 -5.61 13.48
C ASN A 253 20.69 -4.22 14.13
N LYS A 254 20.14 -4.05 15.33
CA LYS A 254 20.29 -2.80 16.10
C LYS A 254 21.75 -2.56 16.45
N MET A 255 22.24 -1.36 16.14
CA MET A 255 23.62 -0.95 16.43
C MET A 255 23.72 0.55 16.66
N SER A 256 24.87 0.99 17.22
CA SER A 256 25.15 2.43 17.33
C SER A 256 25.42 3.05 15.97
N ILE A 257 25.14 4.35 15.84
CA ILE A 257 25.43 5.12 14.62
C ILE A 257 26.91 5.03 14.25
N GLU A 258 27.81 5.14 15.22
CA GLU A 258 29.25 5.03 14.99
C GLU A 258 29.63 3.64 14.48
N GLY A 259 29.03 2.58 15.06
CA GLY A 259 29.24 1.21 14.61
C GLY A 259 28.75 0.98 13.18
N PHE A 260 27.62 1.58 12.81
CA PHE A 260 27.08 1.53 11.46
C PHE A 260 27.99 2.29 10.47
N LYS A 261 28.38 3.52 10.79
CA LYS A 261 29.27 4.35 9.96
C LYS A 261 30.63 3.68 9.72
N ALA A 262 31.18 3.03 10.74
CA ALA A 262 32.47 2.33 10.63
C ALA A 262 32.45 1.17 9.60
N LYS A 263 31.29 0.56 9.36
CA LYS A 263 31.10 -0.54 8.42
C LYS A 263 30.60 -0.11 7.04
N ASN A 264 30.07 1.11 6.93
CA ASN A 264 29.35 1.55 5.75
C ASN A 264 29.79 2.96 5.35
N ASP A 265 30.44 3.07 4.22
CA ASP A 265 30.87 4.33 3.63
C ASP A 265 30.14 4.70 2.32
N LEU A 266 28.94 4.14 2.14
CA LEU A 266 28.02 4.40 1.02
C LEU A 266 27.85 5.90 0.79
N LEU A 267 27.42 6.60 1.82
CA LEU A 267 27.18 8.05 1.87
C LEU A 267 28.05 8.69 2.97
N ASN A 268 28.08 10.02 3.00
CA ASN A 268 28.48 10.74 4.20
C ASN A 268 27.31 10.73 5.19
N TRP A 269 27.30 9.77 6.10
CA TRP A 269 26.18 9.54 7.01
C TRP A 269 25.93 10.70 7.98
N ASP A 270 26.95 11.50 8.33
CA ASP A 270 26.74 12.70 9.15
C ASP A 270 25.93 13.74 8.37
N VAL A 271 26.28 13.96 7.12
CA VAL A 271 25.54 14.85 6.19
C VAL A 271 24.12 14.32 5.95
N TYR A 272 23.97 12.99 5.82
CA TYR A 272 22.67 12.37 5.61
C TYR A 272 21.73 12.57 6.81
N PHE A 273 22.18 12.19 8.03
CA PHE A 273 21.37 12.34 9.24
C PHE A 273 21.09 13.80 9.57
N GLU A 274 22.04 14.72 9.36
CA GLU A 274 21.81 16.16 9.45
C GLU A 274 20.71 16.61 8.47
N SER A 275 20.82 16.22 7.20
CA SER A 275 19.84 16.57 6.17
C SER A 275 18.45 16.01 6.47
N MET A 276 18.36 14.85 7.09
CA MET A 276 17.10 14.25 7.55
C MET A 276 16.55 14.88 8.83
N GLY A 277 17.34 15.66 9.56
CA GLY A 277 16.96 16.23 10.87
C GLY A 277 17.10 15.27 12.04
N MET A 278 18.01 14.29 11.94
CA MET A 278 18.21 13.20 12.91
C MET A 278 19.62 13.20 13.53
N MET A 279 20.20 14.36 13.86
CA MET A 279 21.58 14.46 14.36
C MET A 279 21.80 13.81 15.74
N ASP A 280 20.76 13.71 16.55
CA ASP A 280 20.86 13.27 17.95
C ASP A 280 20.60 11.78 18.15
N ILE A 281 20.31 11.02 17.08
CA ILE A 281 20.06 9.58 17.18
C ILE A 281 21.33 8.83 17.58
N LYS A 282 21.18 7.86 18.49
CA LYS A 282 22.31 7.05 19.00
C LYS A 282 22.36 5.66 18.39
N TYR A 283 21.20 5.13 18.04
CA TYR A 283 21.03 3.77 17.54
C TYR A 283 20.11 3.77 16.31
N LEU A 284 20.33 2.80 15.46
CA LEU A 284 19.42 2.43 14.36
C LEU A 284 19.36 0.90 14.26
N ASP A 285 18.36 0.41 13.55
CA ASP A 285 18.29 -0.98 13.10
C ASP A 285 18.59 -1.05 11.60
N ALA A 286 19.75 -1.60 11.23
CA ALA A 286 20.11 -1.87 9.84
C ALA A 286 19.57 -3.24 9.44
N LYS A 287 18.29 -3.30 9.04
CA LYS A 287 17.53 -4.54 8.82
C LYS A 287 18.31 -5.63 8.06
N GLN A 288 18.96 -5.29 6.98
CA GLN A 288 19.78 -6.20 6.16
C GLN A 288 21.22 -5.68 6.16
N LEU A 289 21.97 -5.87 7.25
CA LEU A 289 23.30 -5.27 7.44
C LEU A 289 24.27 -5.56 6.28
N SER A 290 24.32 -6.80 5.78
CA SER A 290 25.20 -7.18 4.66
C SER A 290 24.81 -6.48 3.34
N PHE A 291 23.56 -6.08 3.17
CA PHE A 291 23.14 -5.27 2.04
C PHE A 291 23.89 -3.93 1.99
N TYR A 292 24.03 -3.24 3.12
CA TYR A 292 24.72 -1.94 3.19
C TYR A 292 26.22 -2.08 2.93
N GLU A 293 26.85 -3.15 3.41
CA GLU A 293 28.25 -3.44 3.12
C GLU A 293 28.46 -3.69 1.62
N GLY A 294 27.59 -4.48 1.00
CA GLY A 294 27.60 -4.74 -0.45
C GLY A 294 27.29 -3.49 -1.28
N LEU A 295 26.31 -2.70 -0.87
CA LEU A 295 25.95 -1.44 -1.53
C LEU A 295 27.10 -0.42 -1.48
N SER A 296 27.82 -0.34 -0.35
CA SER A 296 29.03 0.50 -0.23
C SER A 296 30.11 0.09 -1.22
N ALA A 297 30.30 -1.21 -1.45
CA ALA A 297 31.24 -1.72 -2.45
C ALA A 297 30.77 -1.41 -3.90
N LEU A 298 29.48 -1.55 -4.19
CA LEU A 298 28.88 -1.20 -5.49
C LEU A 298 29.12 0.28 -5.82
N MET A 299 28.87 1.18 -4.87
CA MET A 299 29.00 2.62 -5.08
C MET A 299 30.44 3.05 -5.41
N LYS A 300 31.45 2.36 -4.90
CA LYS A 300 32.86 2.60 -5.26
C LYS A 300 33.17 2.22 -6.71
N ASN A 301 32.39 1.30 -7.29
CA ASN A 301 32.54 0.83 -8.66
C ASN A 301 31.63 1.56 -9.66
N THR A 302 30.91 2.58 -9.21
CA THR A 302 30.05 3.43 -10.04
C THR A 302 30.58 4.86 -10.08
N THR A 303 30.50 5.51 -11.24
CA THR A 303 30.87 6.92 -11.38
C THR A 303 29.75 7.83 -10.86
N LEU A 304 30.10 9.08 -10.56
CA LEU A 304 29.10 10.08 -10.16
C LEU A 304 28.04 10.30 -11.25
N ASP A 305 28.44 10.25 -12.53
CA ASP A 305 27.50 10.41 -13.64
C ASP A 305 26.53 9.23 -13.75
N GLU A 306 26.98 7.98 -13.53
CA GLU A 306 26.08 6.82 -13.42
C GLU A 306 25.07 7.00 -12.28
N GLN A 307 25.53 7.49 -11.12
CA GLN A 307 24.68 7.77 -9.96
C GLN A 307 23.66 8.89 -10.25
N LYS A 308 24.04 9.94 -10.99
CA LYS A 308 23.12 10.98 -11.45
C LYS A 308 22.02 10.41 -12.35
N TYR A 309 22.36 9.54 -13.31
CA TYR A 309 21.35 8.88 -14.14
C TYR A 309 20.36 8.07 -13.29
N TYR A 310 20.86 7.34 -12.31
CA TYR A 310 20.01 6.58 -11.41
C TYR A 310 19.08 7.47 -10.56
N LEU A 311 19.58 8.57 -9.97
CA LEU A 311 18.75 9.52 -9.23
C LEU A 311 17.74 10.23 -10.15
N THR A 312 18.15 10.59 -11.36
CA THR A 312 17.26 11.17 -12.39
C THR A 312 16.12 10.21 -12.71
N PHE A 313 16.43 8.93 -12.89
CA PHE A 313 15.40 7.91 -13.15
C PHE A 313 14.43 7.74 -11.97
N ASN A 314 14.94 7.70 -10.73
CA ASN A 314 14.08 7.65 -9.54
C ASN A 314 13.09 8.83 -9.50
N LEU A 315 13.57 10.05 -9.80
CA LEU A 315 12.72 11.24 -9.90
C LEU A 315 11.69 11.10 -11.03
N LEU A 316 12.13 10.72 -12.24
CA LEU A 316 11.27 10.59 -13.41
C LEU A 316 10.17 9.55 -13.19
N SER A 317 10.53 8.36 -12.70
CA SER A 317 9.59 7.28 -12.44
C SER A 317 8.57 7.66 -11.37
N SER A 318 9.02 8.31 -10.29
CA SER A 318 8.12 8.76 -9.20
C SER A 318 7.19 9.89 -9.64
N ALA A 319 7.64 10.77 -10.54
CA ALA A 319 6.83 11.89 -11.02
C ALA A 319 5.90 11.53 -12.18
N ALA A 320 6.24 10.50 -12.97
CA ALA A 320 5.54 10.15 -14.21
C ALA A 320 4.02 10.07 -14.09
N PRO A 321 3.42 9.47 -13.02
CA PRO A 321 1.96 9.42 -12.86
C PRO A 321 1.28 10.79 -12.71
N TYR A 322 2.04 11.84 -12.39
CA TYR A 322 1.56 13.19 -12.04
C TYR A 322 1.91 14.25 -13.07
N LEU A 323 2.53 13.87 -14.19
CA LEU A 323 2.92 14.72 -15.29
C LEU A 323 1.94 14.61 -16.48
N SER A 324 2.38 15.01 -17.68
CA SER A 324 1.56 14.92 -18.90
C SER A 324 1.25 13.48 -19.33
N ASP A 325 0.23 13.33 -20.18
CA ASP A 325 -0.25 12.03 -20.65
C ASP A 325 0.84 11.12 -21.26
N PRO A 326 1.89 11.60 -21.97
CA PRO A 326 2.99 10.74 -22.43
C PRO A 326 3.77 10.07 -21.30
N PHE A 327 3.98 10.75 -20.15
CA PHE A 327 4.63 10.19 -18.98
C PHE A 327 3.72 9.19 -18.27
N VAL A 328 2.45 9.54 -18.07
CA VAL A 328 1.42 8.64 -17.52
C VAL A 328 1.28 7.36 -18.36
N ALA A 329 1.32 7.50 -19.68
CA ALA A 329 1.26 6.35 -20.59
C ALA A 329 2.54 5.48 -20.51
N ALA A 330 3.72 6.09 -20.36
CA ALA A 330 4.96 5.34 -20.18
C ALA A 330 4.94 4.51 -18.88
N ASP A 331 4.50 5.12 -17.78
CA ASP A 331 4.34 4.47 -16.49
C ASP A 331 3.35 3.31 -16.56
N PHE A 332 2.17 3.54 -17.14
CA PHE A 332 1.15 2.51 -17.30
C PHE A 332 1.60 1.35 -18.18
N ASP A 333 2.24 1.63 -19.32
CA ASP A 333 2.69 0.58 -20.25
C ASP A 333 3.68 -0.38 -19.56
N PHE A 334 4.50 0.12 -18.65
CA PHE A 334 5.42 -0.72 -17.89
C PHE A 334 4.75 -1.31 -16.63
N TYR A 335 4.42 -0.49 -15.62
CA TYR A 335 3.92 -1.00 -14.33
C TYR A 335 2.49 -1.52 -14.39
N GLY A 336 1.64 -0.88 -15.18
CA GLY A 336 0.24 -1.30 -15.32
C GLY A 336 0.08 -2.49 -16.22
N LYS A 337 0.62 -2.42 -17.44
CA LYS A 337 0.38 -3.41 -18.48
C LYS A 337 1.37 -4.57 -18.40
N THR A 338 2.67 -4.28 -18.41
CA THR A 338 3.70 -5.32 -18.46
C THR A 338 3.85 -6.06 -17.14
N MET A 339 4.00 -5.34 -16.02
CA MET A 339 4.22 -5.97 -14.73
C MET A 339 2.92 -6.50 -14.10
N SER A 340 1.81 -5.75 -14.18
CA SER A 340 0.56 -6.11 -13.49
C SER A 340 -0.48 -6.80 -14.38
N GLY A 341 -0.29 -6.85 -15.71
CA GLY A 341 -1.22 -7.52 -16.64
C GLY A 341 -2.50 -6.75 -16.97
N ARG A 342 -2.67 -5.51 -16.50
CA ARG A 342 -3.82 -4.65 -16.84
C ARG A 342 -3.79 -4.29 -18.33
N GLN A 343 -4.97 -4.27 -18.98
CA GLN A 343 -5.06 -3.95 -20.42
C GLN A 343 -5.34 -2.46 -20.65
N GLU A 344 -6.03 -1.80 -19.72
CA GLU A 344 -6.39 -0.39 -19.79
C GLU A 344 -6.03 0.36 -18.51
N GLN A 345 -5.72 1.65 -18.66
CA GLN A 345 -5.46 2.54 -17.52
C GLN A 345 -6.77 2.81 -16.77
N GLN A 346 -6.68 2.91 -15.45
CA GLN A 346 -7.82 3.34 -14.64
C GLN A 346 -8.29 4.75 -15.04
N PRO A 347 -9.59 5.04 -14.97
CA PRO A 347 -10.14 6.37 -15.22
C PRO A 347 -9.41 7.45 -14.42
N ARG A 348 -9.23 8.63 -14.98
CA ARG A 348 -8.50 9.74 -14.37
C ARG A 348 -9.01 10.08 -12.96
N TRP A 349 -10.33 10.06 -12.75
CA TRP A 349 -10.91 10.35 -11.45
C TRP A 349 -10.46 9.35 -10.35
N LYS A 350 -10.30 8.05 -10.68
CA LYS A 350 -9.78 7.04 -9.73
C LYS A 350 -8.33 7.33 -9.35
N ARG A 351 -7.51 7.75 -10.32
CA ARG A 351 -6.11 8.14 -10.10
C ARG A 351 -6.00 9.41 -9.25
N ALA A 352 -6.79 10.44 -9.57
CA ALA A 352 -6.86 11.66 -8.76
C ALA A 352 -7.35 11.39 -7.33
N LEU A 353 -8.37 10.53 -7.19
CA LEU A 353 -8.87 10.07 -5.90
C LEU A 353 -7.78 9.35 -5.08
N SER A 354 -7.02 8.48 -5.72
CA SER A 354 -5.91 7.77 -5.07
C SER A 354 -4.86 8.74 -4.52
N THR A 355 -4.53 9.80 -5.27
CA THR A 355 -3.60 10.85 -4.80
C THR A 355 -4.14 11.59 -3.58
N VAL A 356 -5.43 11.95 -3.59
CA VAL A 356 -6.08 12.60 -2.43
C VAL A 356 -6.10 11.66 -1.22
N ASN A 357 -6.43 10.38 -1.42
CA ASN A 357 -6.40 9.37 -0.37
C ASN A 357 -4.98 9.15 0.21
N GLY A 358 -3.95 9.24 -0.61
CA GLY A 358 -2.56 9.19 -0.15
C GLY A 358 -2.15 10.41 0.68
N ALA A 359 -2.53 11.60 0.21
CA ALA A 359 -2.11 12.88 0.80
C ALA A 359 -2.87 13.28 2.08
N LEU A 360 -4.16 12.93 2.17
CA LEU A 360 -5.10 13.39 3.20
C LEU A 360 -5.95 12.24 3.74
N SER A 361 -5.32 11.09 3.93
CA SER A 361 -5.97 9.80 4.17
C SER A 361 -6.98 9.81 5.33
N GLU A 362 -6.58 10.24 6.53
CA GLU A 362 -7.50 10.26 7.68
C GLU A 362 -8.56 11.37 7.58
N ALA A 363 -8.25 12.47 6.91
CA ALA A 363 -9.23 13.51 6.67
C ALA A 363 -10.37 13.03 5.75
N VAL A 364 -10.04 12.30 4.69
CA VAL A 364 -11.02 11.61 3.85
C VAL A 364 -11.76 10.54 4.65
N GLY A 365 -11.03 9.80 5.50
CA GLY A 365 -11.59 8.79 6.40
C GLY A 365 -12.63 9.36 7.36
N GLN A 366 -12.38 10.53 7.94
CA GLN A 366 -13.33 11.20 8.83
C GLN A 366 -14.65 11.53 8.12
N MET A 367 -14.58 12.04 6.89
CA MET A 367 -15.76 12.33 6.07
C MET A 367 -16.51 11.05 5.69
N TYR A 368 -15.76 10.00 5.34
CA TYR A 368 -16.29 8.69 4.97
C TYR A 368 -17.07 8.06 6.12
N VAL A 369 -16.47 8.00 7.31
CA VAL A 369 -17.08 7.44 8.51
C VAL A 369 -18.35 8.19 8.90
N ALA A 370 -18.32 9.51 8.87
CA ALA A 370 -19.48 10.35 9.21
C ALA A 370 -20.73 10.04 8.35
N LYS A 371 -20.52 9.57 7.10
CA LYS A 371 -21.63 9.28 6.17
C LYS A 371 -21.97 7.80 6.05
N TYR A 372 -20.98 6.91 6.12
CA TYR A 372 -21.15 5.50 5.71
C TYR A 372 -20.95 4.47 6.81
N PHE A 373 -20.51 4.85 8.01
CA PHE A 373 -20.26 3.90 9.09
C PHE A 373 -21.05 4.21 10.37
N PRO A 374 -22.18 3.55 10.62
CA PRO A 374 -22.98 3.75 11.81
C PRO A 374 -22.31 3.16 13.06
N ALA A 375 -22.49 3.82 14.22
CA ALA A 375 -21.92 3.39 15.50
C ALA A 375 -22.35 1.97 15.90
N SER A 376 -23.58 1.55 15.57
CA SER A 376 -24.09 0.19 15.84
C SER A 376 -23.27 -0.92 15.17
N SER A 377 -22.63 -0.63 14.04
CA SER A 377 -21.72 -1.57 13.38
C SER A 377 -20.48 -1.86 14.23
N LYS A 378 -19.92 -0.84 14.89
CA LYS A 378 -18.76 -1.00 15.79
C LYS A 378 -19.09 -1.93 16.97
N GLU A 379 -20.24 -1.78 17.58
CA GLU A 379 -20.68 -2.61 18.72
C GLU A 379 -20.86 -4.08 18.31
N LYS A 380 -21.53 -4.33 17.17
CA LYS A 380 -21.73 -5.70 16.66
C LYS A 380 -20.40 -6.36 16.32
N MET A 381 -19.49 -5.64 15.72
CA MET A 381 -18.15 -6.12 15.40
C MET A 381 -17.33 -6.45 16.65
N LEU A 382 -17.35 -5.60 17.68
CA LEU A 382 -16.66 -5.88 18.96
C LEU A 382 -17.15 -7.19 19.59
N LYS A 383 -18.46 -7.44 19.55
CA LYS A 383 -19.02 -8.71 20.03
C LYS A 383 -18.47 -9.90 19.24
N MET A 384 -18.48 -9.82 17.89
CA MET A 384 -17.99 -10.89 17.03
C MET A 384 -16.50 -11.19 17.24
N VAL A 385 -15.67 -10.13 17.37
CA VAL A 385 -14.25 -10.27 17.71
C VAL A 385 -14.07 -11.00 19.03
N GLY A 386 -14.83 -10.63 20.08
CA GLY A 386 -14.76 -11.30 21.38
C GLY A 386 -15.18 -12.77 21.33
N ASP A 387 -16.23 -13.10 20.56
CA ASP A 387 -16.68 -14.47 20.38
C ASP A 387 -15.63 -15.33 19.64
N LEU A 388 -15.00 -14.78 18.58
CA LEU A 388 -13.95 -15.46 17.83
C LEU A 388 -12.64 -15.58 18.63
N GLN A 389 -12.29 -14.55 19.41
CA GLN A 389 -11.15 -14.59 20.32
C GLN A 389 -11.31 -15.71 21.35
N LYS A 390 -12.52 -15.87 21.92
CA LYS A 390 -12.83 -16.99 22.82
C LYS A 390 -12.71 -18.33 22.11
N ALA A 391 -13.27 -18.46 20.89
CA ALA A 391 -13.22 -19.70 20.12
C ALA A 391 -11.76 -20.09 19.78
N LEU A 392 -10.90 -19.13 19.42
CA LEU A 392 -9.48 -19.37 19.18
C LEU A 392 -8.77 -19.80 20.48
N GLY A 393 -9.09 -19.19 21.62
CA GLY A 393 -8.57 -19.59 22.93
C GLY A 393 -8.96 -21.04 23.30
N ASP A 394 -10.22 -21.41 23.09
CA ASP A 394 -10.69 -22.79 23.28
C ASP A 394 -9.94 -23.77 22.34
N ARG A 395 -9.70 -23.35 21.09
CA ARG A 395 -8.93 -24.15 20.12
C ARG A 395 -7.48 -24.34 20.54
N ILE A 396 -6.78 -23.27 20.95
CA ILE A 396 -5.39 -23.32 21.45
C ILE A 396 -5.31 -24.30 22.64
N SER A 397 -6.25 -24.20 23.58
CA SER A 397 -6.29 -25.10 24.76
C SER A 397 -6.42 -26.57 24.38
N SER A 398 -7.11 -26.88 23.29
CA SER A 398 -7.36 -28.24 22.81
C SER A 398 -6.24 -28.84 21.94
N LEU A 399 -5.19 -28.09 21.61
CA LEU A 399 -4.09 -28.59 20.78
C LEU A 399 -3.29 -29.67 21.53
N GLU A 400 -3.25 -30.89 20.99
CA GLU A 400 -2.56 -32.02 21.62
C GLU A 400 -1.02 -31.92 21.47
N TRP A 401 -0.52 -31.24 20.43
CA TRP A 401 0.89 -31.16 20.11
C TRP A 401 1.64 -30.02 20.84
N MET A 402 0.91 -29.09 21.44
CA MET A 402 1.48 -27.93 22.13
C MET A 402 1.49 -28.19 23.63
N SER A 403 2.61 -27.90 24.29
CA SER A 403 2.76 -28.02 25.74
C SER A 403 1.88 -27.02 26.51
N ASP A 404 1.55 -27.34 27.75
CA ASP A 404 0.77 -26.43 28.61
C ASP A 404 1.49 -25.09 28.86
N ALA A 405 2.83 -25.09 28.89
CA ALA A 405 3.62 -23.87 29.03
C ALA A 405 3.45 -22.91 27.85
N THR A 406 3.52 -23.42 26.61
CA THR A 406 3.32 -22.61 25.40
C THR A 406 1.85 -22.21 25.26
N LYS A 407 0.88 -23.11 25.58
CA LYS A 407 -0.55 -22.76 25.60
C LYS A 407 -0.86 -21.59 26.54
N ALA A 408 -0.27 -21.59 27.75
CA ALA A 408 -0.48 -20.50 28.70
C ALA A 408 0.01 -19.15 28.14
N LYS A 409 1.19 -19.14 27.53
CA LYS A 409 1.73 -17.94 26.85
C LYS A 409 0.88 -17.48 25.65
N ALA A 410 0.40 -18.44 24.85
CA ALA A 410 -0.50 -18.16 23.73
C ALA A 410 -1.81 -17.54 24.21
N GLN A 411 -2.39 -18.04 25.31
CA GLN A 411 -3.58 -17.45 25.93
C GLN A 411 -3.34 -16.02 26.45
N GLU A 412 -2.19 -15.78 27.12
CA GLU A 412 -1.80 -14.44 27.55
C GLU A 412 -1.69 -13.48 26.36
N LYS A 413 -1.08 -13.91 25.24
CA LYS A 413 -0.93 -13.11 24.04
C LYS A 413 -2.29 -12.81 23.39
N LEU A 414 -3.12 -13.80 23.25
CA LEU A 414 -4.48 -13.66 22.69
C LEU A 414 -5.33 -12.69 23.52
N ALA A 415 -5.26 -12.77 24.85
CA ALA A 415 -5.98 -11.87 25.76
C ALA A 415 -5.46 -10.42 25.72
N ALA A 416 -4.21 -10.22 25.29
CA ALA A 416 -3.57 -8.91 25.19
C ALA A 416 -3.78 -8.22 23.82
N PHE A 417 -4.53 -8.80 22.90
CA PHE A 417 -4.82 -8.18 21.61
C PHE A 417 -5.49 -6.82 21.77
N ILE A 418 -4.89 -5.80 21.15
CA ILE A 418 -5.53 -4.49 20.96
C ILE A 418 -6.46 -4.61 19.75
N VAL A 419 -7.73 -4.25 19.95
CA VAL A 419 -8.77 -4.36 18.91
C VAL A 419 -9.16 -2.99 18.42
N LYS A 420 -8.96 -2.72 17.13
CA LYS A 420 -9.29 -1.47 16.45
C LYS A 420 -10.40 -1.70 15.43
N ILE A 421 -11.54 -1.00 15.56
CA ILE A 421 -12.71 -1.21 14.70
C ILE A 421 -13.25 0.12 14.20
N GLY A 422 -13.39 0.22 12.88
CA GLY A 422 -14.04 1.30 12.15
C GLY A 422 -13.13 2.50 11.93
N TYR A 423 -12.77 3.21 12.98
CA TYR A 423 -12.01 4.46 12.89
C TYR A 423 -11.30 4.81 14.20
N PRO A 424 -10.22 5.64 14.15
CA PRO A 424 -9.47 6.07 15.33
C PRO A 424 -10.27 7.07 16.18
N ASP A 425 -10.04 7.07 17.49
CA ASP A 425 -10.68 8.02 18.41
C ASP A 425 -10.11 9.45 18.27
N THR A 426 -8.85 9.58 17.81
CA THR A 426 -8.18 10.86 17.55
C THR A 426 -7.77 10.92 16.09
N TRP A 427 -8.17 12.00 15.41
CA TRP A 427 -7.86 12.24 14.02
C TRP A 427 -6.55 13.01 13.85
N ARG A 428 -5.84 12.70 12.78
CA ARG A 428 -4.59 13.38 12.43
C ARG A 428 -4.84 14.85 12.05
N ASP A 429 -3.96 15.73 12.52
CA ASP A 429 -3.96 17.13 12.14
C ASP A 429 -3.22 17.35 10.82
N TYR A 430 -3.91 17.91 9.83
CA TYR A 430 -3.38 18.29 8.52
C TYR A 430 -3.19 19.80 8.38
N SER A 431 -3.26 20.60 9.46
CA SER A 431 -3.09 22.06 9.40
C SER A 431 -1.75 22.48 8.79
N GLY A 432 -0.69 21.73 9.10
CA GLY A 432 0.66 21.95 8.58
C GLY A 432 0.89 21.52 7.11
N LEU A 433 -0.04 20.81 6.48
CA LEU A 433 0.07 20.44 5.07
C LEU A 433 -0.43 21.60 4.18
N GLU A 434 0.43 22.16 3.35
CA GLU A 434 0.05 23.17 2.37
C GLU A 434 -0.27 22.53 1.01
N ILE A 435 -1.46 22.80 0.46
CA ILE A 435 -1.83 22.51 -0.93
C ILE A 435 -2.00 23.86 -1.64
N LYS A 436 -1.22 24.08 -2.72
CA LYS A 436 -1.13 25.35 -3.45
C LYS A 436 -1.60 25.20 -4.89
N ASN A 437 -2.09 26.28 -5.48
CA ASN A 437 -2.46 26.34 -6.89
C ASN A 437 -1.20 26.63 -7.76
N ASP A 438 -0.25 25.70 -7.72
CA ASP A 438 0.98 25.78 -8.53
C ASP A 438 1.13 24.58 -9.47
N SER A 439 1.64 23.43 -9.01
CA SER A 439 1.69 22.23 -9.83
C SER A 439 1.21 21.00 -9.05
N TYR A 440 0.62 20.05 -9.78
CA TYR A 440 0.12 18.80 -9.18
C TYR A 440 1.26 18.03 -8.52
N TRP A 441 2.42 17.86 -9.22
CA TRP A 441 3.61 17.23 -8.67
C TRP A 441 4.16 17.95 -7.43
N ALA A 442 4.18 19.28 -7.42
CA ALA A 442 4.65 20.03 -6.25
C ALA A 442 3.79 19.78 -5.01
N ASN A 443 2.47 19.60 -5.19
CA ASN A 443 1.58 19.25 -4.10
C ASN A 443 1.77 17.81 -3.61
N VAL A 444 2.02 16.85 -4.51
CA VAL A 444 2.38 15.48 -4.14
C VAL A 444 3.68 15.47 -3.33
N ARG A 445 4.70 16.20 -3.76
CA ARG A 445 5.94 16.35 -2.98
C ARG A 445 5.72 16.93 -1.60
N ARG A 446 4.92 18.01 -1.47
CA ARG A 446 4.58 18.60 -0.15
C ARG A 446 3.87 17.61 0.75
N SER A 447 2.98 16.82 0.19
CA SER A 447 2.29 15.74 0.93
C SER A 447 3.27 14.68 1.41
N ASN A 448 4.18 14.23 0.56
CA ASN A 448 5.19 13.24 0.94
C ASN A 448 6.14 13.79 2.02
N ILE A 449 6.60 15.03 1.88
CA ILE A 449 7.43 15.70 2.90
C ILE A 449 6.68 15.80 4.23
N PHE A 450 5.39 16.11 4.20
CA PHE A 450 4.56 16.16 5.39
C PHE A 450 4.45 14.78 6.06
N GLU A 451 4.25 13.71 5.28
CA GLU A 451 4.19 12.32 5.76
C GLU A 451 5.52 11.88 6.38
N VAL A 452 6.64 12.13 5.66
CA VAL A 452 7.97 11.77 6.16
C VAL A 452 8.33 12.54 7.43
N ASN A 453 8.04 13.85 7.49
CA ASN A 453 8.27 14.64 8.70
C ASN A 453 7.40 14.15 9.88
N TYR A 454 6.16 13.73 9.63
CA TYR A 454 5.30 13.14 10.65
C TYR A 454 5.89 11.84 11.21
N MET A 455 6.40 10.98 10.34
CA MET A 455 7.11 9.75 10.72
C MET A 455 8.40 10.05 11.49
N LEU A 456 9.23 10.98 10.99
CA LEU A 456 10.49 11.35 11.65
C LEU A 456 10.30 11.99 13.03
N ALA A 457 9.14 12.63 13.25
CA ALA A 457 8.80 13.19 14.55
C ALA A 457 8.69 12.13 15.67
N ASP A 458 8.62 10.85 15.34
CA ASP A 458 8.53 9.74 16.29
C ASP A 458 9.88 9.13 16.67
N VAL A 459 10.97 9.58 16.09
CA VAL A 459 12.32 9.08 16.39
C VAL A 459 12.60 9.13 17.90
N ASP A 460 13.05 8.01 18.48
CA ASP A 460 13.37 7.83 19.89
C ASP A 460 12.22 8.16 20.87
N LYS A 461 10.97 8.20 20.40
CA LYS A 461 9.77 8.40 21.23
C LYS A 461 9.07 7.09 21.54
N PRO A 462 8.26 7.05 22.62
CA PRO A 462 7.36 5.93 22.87
C PRO A 462 6.42 5.67 21.69
N VAL A 463 6.13 4.39 21.45
CA VAL A 463 5.16 3.99 20.41
C VAL A 463 3.76 4.41 20.83
N ASP A 464 3.09 5.14 19.95
CA ASP A 464 1.69 5.53 20.12
C ASP A 464 0.76 4.43 19.59
N LYS A 465 0.32 3.54 20.48
CA LYS A 465 -0.58 2.45 20.16
C LYS A 465 -2.01 2.89 19.77
N THR A 466 -2.33 4.19 19.86
CA THR A 466 -3.64 4.71 19.43
C THR A 466 -3.70 4.99 17.92
N ARG A 467 -2.55 5.16 17.26
CA ARG A 467 -2.46 5.39 15.80
C ARG A 467 -2.83 4.14 15.02
N TRP A 468 -3.42 4.37 13.85
CA TRP A 468 -3.84 3.32 12.94
C TRP A 468 -2.86 3.19 11.77
N GLY A 469 -2.57 1.95 11.35
CA GLY A 469 -1.75 1.68 10.15
C GLY A 469 -2.51 1.82 8.83
N MET A 470 -3.86 1.79 8.89
CA MET A 470 -4.74 1.98 7.74
C MET A 470 -5.80 3.03 8.03
N SER A 471 -6.12 3.86 7.03
CA SER A 471 -7.22 4.82 7.13
C SER A 471 -8.58 4.12 7.08
N PRO A 472 -9.63 4.72 7.67
CA PRO A 472 -10.96 4.11 7.77
C PRO A 472 -11.61 3.70 6.45
N GLN A 473 -11.29 4.37 5.34
CA GLN A 473 -11.79 4.05 4.01
C GLN A 473 -10.97 2.99 3.27
N THR A 474 -10.02 2.35 3.93
CA THR A 474 -9.25 1.24 3.35
C THR A 474 -10.06 -0.05 3.39
N VAL A 475 -10.25 -0.70 2.23
CA VAL A 475 -10.88 -2.02 2.11
C VAL A 475 -9.81 -3.08 2.36
N ASN A 476 -9.48 -3.28 3.62
CA ASN A 476 -8.55 -4.29 4.12
C ASN A 476 -8.65 -4.39 5.64
N ALA A 477 -7.86 -5.30 6.25
CA ALA A 477 -7.62 -5.44 7.68
C ALA A 477 -6.12 -5.67 7.91
N TYR A 478 -5.66 -5.69 9.17
CA TYR A 478 -4.27 -6.07 9.47
C TYR A 478 -4.10 -6.55 10.91
N TYR A 479 -3.08 -7.41 11.12
CA TYR A 479 -2.42 -7.65 12.39
C TYR A 479 -1.06 -6.94 12.43
N ASN A 480 -0.72 -6.28 13.54
CA ASN A 480 0.59 -5.70 13.77
C ASN A 480 1.29 -6.42 14.94
N PRO A 481 2.38 -7.17 14.69
CA PRO A 481 3.04 -7.95 15.72
C PRO A 481 3.71 -7.08 16.80
N THR A 482 4.23 -5.89 16.46
CA THR A 482 4.97 -5.05 17.41
C THR A 482 4.06 -4.30 18.40
N THR A 483 2.79 -4.16 18.09
CA THR A 483 1.77 -3.61 18.98
C THR A 483 0.80 -4.66 19.51
N ASN A 484 0.85 -5.88 18.96
CA ASN A 484 -0.08 -6.99 19.21
C ASN A 484 -1.53 -6.56 18.98
N GLU A 485 -1.82 -5.96 17.82
CA GLU A 485 -3.12 -5.40 17.48
C GLU A 485 -3.72 -5.99 16.21
N ILE A 486 -5.06 -6.10 16.20
CA ILE A 486 -5.87 -6.37 15.01
C ILE A 486 -6.71 -5.15 14.67
N CYS A 487 -6.80 -4.80 13.39
CA CYS A 487 -7.50 -3.61 12.93
C CYS A 487 -8.42 -3.90 11.75
N PHE A 488 -9.67 -3.42 11.87
CA PHE A 488 -10.71 -3.56 10.84
C PHE A 488 -11.26 -2.17 10.49
N PRO A 489 -10.73 -1.49 9.45
CA PRO A 489 -11.23 -0.21 8.97
C PRO A 489 -12.71 -0.24 8.57
N ALA A 490 -13.39 0.91 8.62
CA ALA A 490 -14.82 1.01 8.33
C ALA A 490 -15.21 0.49 6.94
N ALA A 491 -14.32 0.63 5.96
CA ALA A 491 -14.63 0.28 4.58
C ALA A 491 -14.75 -1.23 4.31
N ILE A 492 -14.03 -2.09 5.07
CA ILE A 492 -14.22 -3.55 4.93
C ILE A 492 -15.49 -4.01 5.67
N LEU A 493 -15.99 -3.20 6.61
CA LEU A 493 -17.17 -3.50 7.42
C LEU A 493 -18.47 -3.13 6.68
N GLN A 494 -18.57 -3.56 5.42
CA GLN A 494 -19.70 -3.34 4.53
C GLN A 494 -20.03 -4.62 3.73
N PRO A 495 -21.27 -4.74 3.19
CA PRO A 495 -21.59 -5.87 2.32
C PRO A 495 -20.63 -5.98 1.12
N PRO A 496 -20.18 -7.20 0.77
CA PRO A 496 -20.69 -8.48 1.28
C PRO A 496 -19.94 -9.04 2.49
N PHE A 497 -18.90 -8.36 3.03
CA PHE A 497 -18.14 -8.86 4.18
C PHE A 497 -18.90 -8.71 5.49
N PHE A 498 -19.55 -7.58 5.73
CA PHE A 498 -20.33 -7.33 6.92
C PHE A 498 -21.64 -6.63 6.59
N ASN A 499 -22.75 -7.20 7.09
CA ASN A 499 -24.07 -6.59 6.98
C ASN A 499 -24.71 -6.57 8.39
N PRO A 500 -24.88 -5.39 9.01
CA PRO A 500 -25.46 -5.28 10.35
C PRO A 500 -26.91 -5.77 10.43
N GLU A 501 -27.64 -5.82 9.30
CA GLU A 501 -29.04 -6.26 9.21
C GLU A 501 -29.17 -7.77 8.90
N ALA A 502 -28.05 -8.46 8.55
CA ALA A 502 -28.06 -9.88 8.26
C ALA A 502 -28.02 -10.72 9.54
N ASP A 503 -28.37 -12.02 9.39
CA ASP A 503 -28.19 -13.03 10.42
C ASP A 503 -26.71 -13.14 10.83
N ASP A 504 -26.46 -13.39 12.13
CA ASP A 504 -25.10 -13.49 12.66
C ASP A 504 -24.30 -14.61 11.96
N ALA A 505 -24.94 -15.73 11.59
CA ALA A 505 -24.24 -16.82 10.88
C ALA A 505 -23.65 -16.37 9.54
N VAL A 506 -24.33 -15.46 8.81
CA VAL A 506 -23.82 -14.87 7.57
C VAL A 506 -22.59 -14.03 7.84
N ASN A 507 -22.64 -13.16 8.85
CA ASN A 507 -21.50 -12.31 9.23
C ASN A 507 -20.31 -13.13 9.73
N TYR A 508 -20.53 -14.21 10.50
CA TYR A 508 -19.45 -15.13 10.89
C TYR A 508 -18.84 -15.87 9.70
N GLY A 509 -19.63 -16.23 8.69
CA GLY A 509 -19.16 -16.87 7.45
C GLY A 509 -18.46 -15.91 6.47
N ALA A 510 -18.56 -14.59 6.69
CA ALA A 510 -17.97 -13.55 5.84
C ALA A 510 -16.88 -12.77 6.61
N ILE A 511 -17.22 -11.67 7.29
CA ILE A 511 -16.21 -10.89 8.05
C ILE A 511 -15.58 -11.70 9.18
N GLY A 512 -16.28 -12.69 9.74
CA GLY A 512 -15.72 -13.58 10.75
C GLY A 512 -14.51 -14.37 10.25
N VAL A 513 -14.45 -14.72 8.97
CA VAL A 513 -13.27 -15.34 8.36
C VAL A 513 -12.09 -14.37 8.36
N VAL A 514 -12.33 -13.10 7.99
CA VAL A 514 -11.29 -12.05 8.02
C VAL A 514 -10.80 -11.81 9.46
N ILE A 515 -11.72 -11.77 10.43
CA ILE A 515 -11.34 -11.61 11.85
C ILE A 515 -10.46 -12.79 12.30
N GLY A 516 -10.83 -14.01 11.95
CA GLY A 516 -10.05 -15.21 12.26
C GLY A 516 -8.66 -15.17 11.60
N HIS A 517 -8.59 -14.75 10.35
CA HIS A 517 -7.35 -14.53 9.60
C HIS A 517 -6.41 -13.57 10.36
N GLU A 518 -6.85 -12.36 10.71
CA GLU A 518 -6.02 -11.40 11.45
C GLU A 518 -5.60 -11.92 12.84
N MET A 519 -6.47 -12.64 13.53
CA MET A 519 -6.10 -13.25 14.82
C MET A 519 -5.04 -14.33 14.66
N THR A 520 -5.10 -15.13 13.59
CA THR A 520 -4.12 -16.21 13.36
C THR A 520 -2.75 -15.69 13.01
N HIS A 521 -2.63 -14.49 12.42
CA HIS A 521 -1.35 -13.81 12.23
C HIS A 521 -0.56 -13.62 13.53
N GLY A 522 -1.23 -13.52 14.68
CA GLY A 522 -0.55 -13.48 15.99
C GLY A 522 0.21 -14.77 16.33
N PHE A 523 -0.06 -15.88 15.64
CA PHE A 523 0.43 -17.22 15.94
C PHE A 523 1.00 -17.95 14.71
N ASP A 524 1.05 -17.31 13.54
CA ASP A 524 1.65 -17.86 12.32
C ASP A 524 3.19 -17.91 12.40
N ASP A 525 3.87 -18.24 11.30
CA ASP A 525 5.33 -18.35 11.24
C ASP A 525 6.06 -17.06 11.61
N GLN A 526 5.43 -15.90 11.39
CA GLN A 526 5.96 -14.58 11.73
C GLN A 526 5.51 -14.13 13.12
N GLY A 527 4.20 -14.08 13.35
CA GLY A 527 3.63 -13.51 14.58
C GLY A 527 3.99 -14.31 15.83
N ARG A 528 4.21 -15.63 15.72
CA ARG A 528 4.65 -16.45 16.86
C ARG A 528 6.00 -16.01 17.46
N ASN A 529 6.80 -15.26 16.71
CA ASN A 529 8.11 -14.77 17.16
C ASN A 529 8.00 -13.54 18.07
N TYR A 530 6.80 -12.98 18.23
CA TYR A 530 6.56 -11.80 19.08
C TYR A 530 5.72 -12.17 20.30
N ASP A 531 6.14 -11.66 21.47
CA ASP A 531 5.43 -11.86 22.72
C ASP A 531 4.14 -11.00 22.82
N LYS A 532 3.44 -11.09 23.95
CA LYS A 532 2.19 -10.34 24.18
C LYS A 532 2.38 -8.81 24.26
N GLU A 533 3.57 -8.35 24.58
CA GLU A 533 3.94 -6.93 24.57
C GLU A 533 4.30 -6.41 23.17
N GLY A 534 4.57 -7.34 22.22
CA GLY A 534 4.99 -7.06 20.85
C GLY A 534 6.50 -7.09 20.65
N ASN A 535 7.26 -7.65 21.59
CA ASN A 535 8.70 -7.78 21.45
C ASN A 535 9.06 -9.07 20.69
N LEU A 536 10.02 -8.97 19.77
CA LEU A 536 10.66 -10.12 19.11
C LEU A 536 11.39 -10.96 20.16
N SER A 537 10.77 -12.01 20.62
CA SER A 537 11.17 -12.82 21.76
C SER A 537 10.76 -14.26 21.57
N ASP A 538 11.68 -15.19 21.78
CA ASP A 538 11.37 -16.63 21.77
C ASP A 538 10.66 -17.03 23.09
N TRP A 539 9.34 -17.17 23.02
CA TRP A 539 8.50 -17.53 24.15
C TRP A 539 7.96 -18.97 24.09
N TRP A 540 8.26 -19.67 23.00
CA TRP A 540 7.89 -21.08 22.78
C TRP A 540 8.91 -22.00 23.47
N THR A 541 8.47 -23.22 23.84
CA THR A 541 9.45 -24.27 24.14
C THR A 541 10.14 -24.72 22.84
N ALA A 542 11.39 -25.13 22.91
CA ALA A 542 12.12 -25.60 21.72
C ALA A 542 11.42 -26.79 21.03
N GLU A 543 10.78 -27.67 21.82
CA GLU A 543 10.01 -28.80 21.32
C GLU A 543 8.77 -28.34 20.56
N ASP A 544 7.98 -27.43 21.12
CA ASP A 544 6.79 -26.90 20.45
C ASP A 544 7.13 -26.11 19.18
N ALA A 545 8.22 -25.34 19.19
CA ALA A 545 8.73 -24.63 18.02
C ALA A 545 9.09 -25.60 16.90
N ALA A 546 9.77 -26.71 17.21
CA ALA A 546 10.11 -27.75 16.23
C ALA A 546 8.85 -28.46 15.69
N LEU A 547 7.87 -28.74 16.53
CA LEU A 547 6.60 -29.34 16.12
C LEU A 547 5.76 -28.39 15.26
N PHE A 548 5.80 -27.10 15.52
CA PHE A 548 5.18 -26.09 14.66
C PHE A 548 5.83 -26.08 13.28
N THR A 549 7.15 -25.95 13.23
CA THR A 549 7.92 -25.94 11.96
C THR A 549 7.61 -27.20 11.12
N GLN A 550 7.62 -28.39 11.73
CA GLN A 550 7.28 -29.62 11.02
C GLN A 550 5.89 -29.60 10.37
N ARG A 551 4.90 -28.92 10.99
CA ARG A 551 3.55 -28.78 10.45
C ARG A 551 3.49 -27.73 9.34
N ALA A 552 4.16 -26.62 9.56
CA ALA A 552 4.26 -25.56 8.55
C ALA A 552 4.95 -26.05 7.28
N ASP A 553 6.06 -26.82 7.41
CA ASP A 553 6.77 -27.42 6.27
C ASP A 553 5.88 -28.34 5.42
N ARG A 554 4.96 -29.09 6.05
CA ARG A 554 4.01 -29.93 5.29
C ARG A 554 3.04 -29.10 4.47
N LEU A 555 2.57 -27.98 5.02
CA LEU A 555 1.69 -27.05 4.30
C LEU A 555 2.47 -26.38 3.17
N ALA A 556 3.66 -25.85 3.45
CA ALA A 556 4.52 -25.24 2.45
C ALA A 556 4.83 -26.20 1.30
N GLN A 557 5.14 -27.48 1.60
CA GLN A 557 5.38 -28.49 0.56
C GLN A 557 4.13 -28.75 -0.30
N GLN A 558 2.93 -28.79 0.32
CA GLN A 558 1.68 -28.96 -0.42
C GLN A 558 1.43 -27.81 -1.40
N TYR A 559 1.71 -26.58 -1.00
CA TYR A 559 1.56 -25.40 -1.86
C TYR A 559 2.66 -25.31 -2.92
N SER A 560 3.90 -25.73 -2.61
CA SER A 560 5.01 -25.73 -3.56
C SER A 560 4.78 -26.62 -4.80
N ASP A 561 3.86 -27.57 -4.70
CA ASP A 561 3.50 -28.47 -5.81
C ASP A 561 2.38 -27.88 -6.71
N ILE A 562 1.80 -26.72 -6.34
CA ILE A 562 0.70 -26.07 -7.08
C ILE A 562 1.27 -25.12 -8.12
N ILE A 563 0.95 -25.38 -9.39
CA ILE A 563 1.26 -24.49 -10.51
C ILE A 563 0.09 -23.54 -10.69
N VAL A 564 0.32 -22.23 -10.48
CA VAL A 564 -0.75 -21.23 -10.49
C VAL A 564 -0.96 -20.59 -11.85
N VAL A 565 0.10 -20.12 -12.50
CA VAL A 565 0.04 -19.47 -13.82
C VAL A 565 1.32 -19.81 -14.60
N ASP A 566 1.18 -20.26 -15.84
CA ASP A 566 2.27 -20.42 -16.83
C ASP A 566 3.58 -21.04 -16.28
N SER A 567 3.48 -22.11 -15.51
CA SER A 567 4.62 -22.79 -14.85
C SER A 567 5.21 -22.06 -13.64
N CYS A 568 4.58 -20.99 -13.15
CA CYS A 568 4.99 -20.36 -11.91
C CYS A 568 4.47 -21.16 -10.71
N LEU A 569 5.39 -21.57 -9.83
CA LEU A 569 5.04 -22.25 -8.58
C LEU A 569 4.56 -21.21 -7.55
N LEU A 570 3.65 -21.63 -6.68
CA LEU A 570 3.24 -20.83 -5.52
C LEU A 570 4.33 -20.93 -4.45
N TYR A 571 5.11 -19.86 -4.29
CA TYR A 571 6.26 -19.87 -3.37
C TYR A 571 5.95 -19.38 -1.96
N THR A 572 4.73 -18.97 -1.68
CA THR A 572 4.47 -18.35 -0.39
C THR A 572 4.05 -19.38 0.63
N SER A 573 4.61 -19.26 1.82
CA SER A 573 4.18 -19.97 3.02
C SER A 573 3.07 -19.21 3.76
N ASP A 574 2.68 -18.05 3.28
CA ASP A 574 1.64 -17.22 3.87
C ASP A 574 0.28 -17.56 3.27
N ALA A 575 -0.20 -18.76 3.64
CA ALA A 575 -1.53 -19.21 3.24
C ALA A 575 -2.68 -18.34 3.80
N ALA A 576 -2.37 -17.38 4.67
CA ALA A 576 -3.34 -16.43 5.19
C ALA A 576 -3.54 -15.25 4.23
N ASP A 577 -2.51 -14.82 3.50
CA ASP A 577 -2.59 -13.69 2.57
C ASP A 577 -2.98 -14.10 1.13
N GLU A 578 -3.01 -15.40 0.82
CA GLU A 578 -3.42 -15.99 -0.46
C GLU A 578 -4.76 -16.73 -0.38
#